data_c2a8b5027b47d50437965c3d7947e29a
#
_entry.id   c2a8b5027b47d50437965c3d7947e29a
#
_cell.length_a   1.000
_cell.length_b   1.000
_cell.length_c   1.000
_cell.angle_alpha   90.00
_cell.angle_beta   90.00
_cell.angle_gamma   90.00
#
_symmetry.space_group_name_H-M   'P 1'
#
loop_
_entity.id
_entity.type
_entity.pdbx_description
1 polymer ?
#
loop_
_entity_poly.entity_id
_entity_poly.type
_entity_poly.pdbx_seq_one_letter_code
_entity_poly.pdbx_strand_id
1 'polypeptide(L)'
;GDHGPGTQRTSATTRCHDITAYPEIGLAAGACSGNGILIDISDPVNPVRIDEVVDPGFAYWHSATFNNDGTKVIFTDEWGGGGRARCRASDPRQWGANALYDIVDRRLEYRNHYKLPAPQSETENCVAHNGSLVPVPGRDIMVQAWYQGGISVFDFTDSANPFEIAYFDRGP
;
A
#
# COMPACT_ATOMS: atom_id res chain seq x y z
N GLY A 1 -12.27 6.20 6.45
CA GLY A 1 -12.91 7.19 5.61
C GLY A 1 -14.27 6.74 5.10
N ASP A 2 -15.09 7.67 4.73
CA ASP A 2 -16.32 7.35 4.01
C ASP A 2 -16.03 7.41 2.50
N HIS A 3 -15.90 6.24 1.90
CA HIS A 3 -15.43 6.09 0.51
C HIS A 3 -16.56 5.68 -0.44
N GLY A 4 -17.80 5.93 -0.04
CA GLY A 4 -18.98 5.61 -0.82
C GLY A 4 -19.62 4.26 -0.47
N PRO A 5 -20.65 3.83 -1.22
CA PRO A 5 -21.44 2.66 -0.89
C PRO A 5 -20.61 1.37 -0.84
N GLY A 6 -20.79 0.61 0.23
CA GLY A 6 -20.15 -0.70 0.41
C GLY A 6 -18.71 -0.66 0.90
N THR A 7 -18.26 0.47 1.43
CA THR A 7 -16.94 0.59 2.06
C THR A 7 -16.95 0.16 3.52
N GLN A 8 -15.79 -0.28 4.01
CA GLN A 8 -15.59 -0.49 5.43
C GLN A 8 -15.59 0.86 6.15
N ARG A 9 -16.25 0.94 7.28
CA ARG A 9 -16.10 2.10 8.17
C ARG A 9 -14.79 1.95 8.93
N THR A 10 -13.86 2.85 8.64
CA THR A 10 -12.58 2.91 9.30
C THR A 10 -12.35 4.29 9.89
N SER A 11 -11.61 4.35 10.96
CA SER A 11 -11.13 5.61 11.54
C SER A 11 -9.63 5.53 11.78
N ALA A 12 -8.97 6.68 11.80
CA ALA A 12 -7.53 6.77 11.99
C ALA A 12 -7.11 6.03 13.27
N THR A 13 -6.13 5.17 13.12
CA THR A 13 -5.48 4.38 14.19
C THR A 13 -6.46 3.62 15.09
N THR A 14 -7.56 3.12 14.54
CA THR A 14 -8.50 2.29 15.32
C THR A 14 -7.85 0.96 15.71
N ARG A 15 -7.17 0.32 14.76
CA ARG A 15 -6.33 -0.87 14.93
C ARG A 15 -5.36 -0.91 13.77
N CYS A 16 -4.09 -1.23 14.03
CA CYS A 16 -3.16 -1.52 12.94
C CYS A 16 -3.38 -2.97 12.51
N HIS A 17 -3.61 -3.16 11.22
CA HIS A 17 -3.72 -4.49 10.62
C HIS A 17 -2.33 -5.09 10.45
N ASP A 18 -1.39 -4.25 10.00
CA ASP A 18 -0.02 -4.66 9.77
C ASP A 18 0.97 -3.58 10.22
N ILE A 19 2.09 -4.02 10.79
CA ILE A 19 3.23 -3.16 11.16
C ILE A 19 4.50 -3.84 10.69
N THR A 20 5.26 -3.15 9.84
CA THR A 20 6.58 -3.61 9.39
C THR A 20 7.66 -2.79 10.08
N ALA A 21 8.56 -3.48 10.76
CA ALA A 21 9.73 -2.88 11.39
C ALA A 21 10.95 -2.94 10.47
N TYR A 22 11.72 -1.86 10.44
CA TYR A 22 13.03 -1.78 9.80
C TYR A 22 14.06 -1.33 10.85
N PRO A 23 14.57 -2.26 11.66
CA PRO A 23 15.41 -1.94 12.83
C PRO A 23 16.70 -1.21 12.47
N GLU A 24 17.27 -1.50 11.30
CA GLU A 24 18.55 -0.94 10.83
C GLU A 24 18.51 0.59 10.70
N ILE A 25 17.34 1.14 10.46
CA ILE A 25 17.13 2.59 10.36
C ILE A 25 16.31 3.16 11.53
N GLY A 26 15.96 2.30 12.49
CA GLY A 26 15.17 2.68 13.68
C GLY A 26 13.74 3.12 13.36
N LEU A 27 13.12 2.57 12.30
CA LEU A 27 11.76 2.91 11.88
C LEU A 27 10.86 1.69 11.82
N ALA A 28 9.57 1.93 12.06
CA ALA A 28 8.49 1.01 11.69
C ALA A 28 7.37 1.80 11.00
N ALA A 29 6.67 1.15 10.09
CA ALA A 29 5.50 1.70 9.42
C ALA A 29 4.28 0.82 9.70
N GLY A 30 3.15 1.44 10.02
CA GLY A 30 1.90 0.73 10.33
C GLY A 30 0.75 1.15 9.42
N ALA A 31 0.02 0.16 8.91
CA ALA A 31 -1.24 0.35 8.21
C ALA A 31 -2.39 0.12 9.21
N CYS A 32 -3.07 1.19 9.61
CA CYS A 32 -3.90 1.21 10.80
C CYS A 32 -5.37 1.51 10.47
N SER A 33 -5.97 0.69 9.62
CA SER A 33 -7.37 0.76 9.21
C SER A 33 -7.73 2.03 8.46
N GLY A 34 -7.67 3.19 9.09
CA GLY A 34 -8.04 4.49 8.51
C GLY A 34 -6.87 5.41 8.17
N ASN A 35 -5.64 5.01 8.48
CA ASN A 35 -4.44 5.80 8.20
C ASN A 35 -3.17 4.94 8.15
N GLY A 36 -2.11 5.49 7.55
CA GLY A 36 -0.74 5.02 7.70
C GLY A 36 0.00 5.81 8.78
N ILE A 37 0.89 5.16 9.52
CA ILE A 37 1.71 5.80 10.56
C ILE A 37 3.18 5.45 10.38
N LEU A 38 4.05 6.37 10.77
CA LEU A 38 5.49 6.13 10.90
C LEU A 38 5.87 6.20 12.38
N ILE A 39 6.67 5.24 12.82
CA ILE A 39 7.04 5.06 14.21
C ILE A 39 8.55 5.06 14.33
N ASP A 40 9.08 5.84 15.26
CA ASP A 40 10.45 5.73 15.72
C ASP A 40 10.56 4.54 16.68
N ILE A 41 11.39 3.58 16.34
CA ILE A 41 11.71 2.40 17.14
C ILE A 41 13.20 2.34 17.50
N SER A 42 13.90 3.47 17.48
CA SER A 42 15.32 3.54 17.91
C SER A 42 15.49 3.11 19.35
N ASP A 43 14.49 3.38 20.20
CA ASP A 43 14.29 2.70 21.48
C ASP A 43 13.06 1.77 21.35
N PRO A 44 13.24 0.46 21.16
CA PRO A 44 12.13 -0.45 20.93
C PRO A 44 11.24 -0.67 22.17
N VAL A 45 11.68 -0.24 23.34
CA VAL A 45 10.88 -0.31 24.58
C VAL A 45 9.94 0.90 24.70
N ASN A 46 10.31 2.02 24.06
CA ASN A 46 9.54 3.25 24.06
C ASN A 46 9.31 3.75 22.62
N PRO A 47 8.54 3.01 21.78
CA PRO A 47 8.27 3.43 20.40
C PRO A 47 7.45 4.73 20.37
N VAL A 48 7.78 5.63 19.45
CA VAL A 48 7.12 6.93 19.32
C VAL A 48 6.56 7.10 17.91
N ARG A 49 5.26 7.36 17.77
CA ARG A 49 4.70 7.76 16.48
C ARG A 49 5.22 9.15 16.13
N ILE A 50 5.89 9.25 14.96
CA ILE A 50 6.53 10.48 14.50
C ILE A 50 5.81 11.10 13.30
N ASP A 51 5.00 10.33 12.59
CA ASP A 51 4.19 10.86 11.49
C ASP A 51 2.93 10.03 11.24
N GLU A 52 1.97 10.63 10.53
CA GLU A 52 0.77 9.93 10.05
C GLU A 52 0.28 10.53 8.73
N VAL A 53 -0.31 9.69 7.91
CA VAL A 53 -0.89 10.08 6.63
C VAL A 53 -2.27 9.46 6.46
N VAL A 54 -3.15 10.19 5.77
CA VAL A 54 -4.47 9.71 5.36
C VAL A 54 -4.64 9.90 3.87
N ASP A 55 -5.39 9.02 3.24
CA ASP A 55 -5.78 9.12 1.85
C ASP A 55 -7.30 8.99 1.77
N PRO A 56 -8.02 10.00 1.28
CA PRO A 56 -9.48 9.93 1.17
C PRO A 56 -9.95 8.89 0.15
N GLY A 57 -9.07 8.43 -0.74
CA GLY A 57 -9.32 7.34 -1.68
C GLY A 57 -9.19 5.94 -1.07
N PHE A 58 -8.63 5.81 0.14
CA PHE A 58 -8.43 4.52 0.80
C PHE A 58 -9.57 4.18 1.75
N ALA A 59 -10.06 2.94 1.65
CA ALA A 59 -11.10 2.41 2.54
C ALA A 59 -10.51 1.63 3.70
N TYR A 60 -9.44 0.87 3.48
CA TYR A 60 -8.84 0.05 4.52
C TYR A 60 -7.31 -0.06 4.36
N TRP A 61 -6.60 0.65 5.20
CA TRP A 61 -5.14 0.60 5.27
C TRP A 61 -4.71 -0.76 5.83
N HIS A 62 -4.18 -1.62 4.95
CA HIS A 62 -3.98 -3.03 5.22
C HIS A 62 -2.53 -3.39 5.51
N SER A 63 -1.59 -3.05 4.62
CA SER A 63 -0.17 -3.35 4.80
C SER A 63 0.71 -2.12 4.58
N ALA A 64 1.89 -2.14 5.20
CA ALA A 64 2.94 -1.15 5.06
C ALA A 64 4.25 -1.86 4.71
N THR A 65 4.89 -1.50 3.61
CA THR A 65 6.11 -2.17 3.13
C THR A 65 7.17 -1.14 2.81
N PHE A 66 8.33 -1.21 3.49
CA PHE A 66 9.49 -0.39 3.13
C PHE A 66 10.10 -0.86 1.81
N ASN A 67 10.76 0.03 1.07
CA ASN A 67 11.66 -0.38 0.00
C ASN A 67 12.99 -0.96 0.57
N ASN A 68 13.88 -1.42 -0.32
CA ASN A 68 15.08 -2.15 0.12
C ASN A 68 16.06 -1.35 0.99
N ASP A 69 16.07 -0.02 0.88
CA ASP A 69 16.96 0.87 1.66
C ASP A 69 16.25 1.69 2.75
N GLY A 70 14.93 1.49 2.91
CA GLY A 70 14.15 2.16 3.94
C GLY A 70 13.88 3.64 3.70
N THR A 71 14.02 4.11 2.46
CA THR A 71 13.75 5.50 2.07
C THR A 71 12.32 5.72 1.58
N LYS A 72 11.55 4.65 1.40
CA LYS A 72 10.17 4.70 0.94
C LYS A 72 9.28 3.72 1.71
N VAL A 73 7.99 4.03 1.76
CA VAL A 73 6.94 3.13 2.26
C VAL A 73 5.80 3.05 1.26
N ILE A 74 5.34 1.84 1.00
CA ILE A 74 4.10 1.57 0.28
C ILE A 74 3.04 1.17 1.28
N PHE A 75 1.90 1.86 1.27
CA PHE A 75 0.68 1.43 1.96
C PHE A 75 -0.32 0.87 0.96
N THR A 76 -1.02 -0.20 1.35
CA THR A 76 -2.02 -0.84 0.50
C THR A 76 -3.43 -0.57 1.01
N ASP A 77 -4.36 -0.37 0.08
CA ASP A 77 -5.80 -0.28 0.33
C ASP A 77 -6.47 -1.62 0.01
N GLU A 78 -6.73 -2.42 1.02
CA GLU A 78 -7.52 -3.66 0.86
C GLU A 78 -9.03 -3.36 0.91
N TRP A 79 -9.51 -2.56 0.01
CA TRP A 79 -10.88 -2.12 -0.05
C TRP A 79 -11.88 -3.29 -0.06
N GLY A 80 -12.70 -3.35 0.98
CA GLY A 80 -13.73 -4.38 1.10
C GLY A 80 -13.23 -5.76 1.52
N GLY A 81 -11.96 -5.87 1.96
CA GLY A 81 -11.38 -7.12 2.48
C GLY A 81 -11.46 -8.27 1.48
N GLY A 82 -11.25 -8.00 0.21
CA GLY A 82 -11.33 -9.02 -0.83
C GLY A 82 -12.75 -9.38 -1.31
N GLY A 83 -13.78 -8.73 -0.82
CA GLY A 83 -15.16 -9.12 -1.07
C GLY A 83 -15.86 -8.46 -2.27
N ARG A 84 -15.22 -7.48 -2.93
CA ARG A 84 -15.87 -6.70 -4.01
C ARG A 84 -14.87 -6.23 -5.06
N ALA A 85 -15.33 -6.15 -6.31
CA ALA A 85 -14.56 -5.54 -7.39
C ALA A 85 -14.30 -4.04 -7.12
N ARG A 86 -13.03 -3.60 -7.35
CA ARG A 86 -12.60 -2.19 -7.24
C ARG A 86 -11.56 -1.83 -8.30
N CYS A 87 -11.58 -2.52 -9.43
CA CYS A 87 -10.66 -2.31 -10.55
C CYS A 87 -11.34 -2.35 -11.90
N ARG A 88 -12.64 -2.10 -11.92
CA ARG A 88 -13.37 -1.91 -13.16
C ARG A 88 -12.92 -0.61 -13.84
N ALA A 89 -13.13 -0.50 -15.14
CA ALA A 89 -12.83 0.73 -15.87
C ALA A 89 -13.57 1.98 -15.32
N SER A 90 -14.69 1.77 -14.63
CA SER A 90 -15.50 2.83 -13.99
C SER A 90 -15.06 3.20 -12.58
N ASP A 91 -14.21 2.40 -11.93
CA ASP A 91 -13.77 2.66 -10.56
C ASP A 91 -12.65 3.70 -10.53
N PRO A 92 -12.63 4.61 -9.55
CA PRO A 92 -11.50 5.51 -9.35
C PRO A 92 -10.19 4.74 -9.18
N ARG A 93 -9.13 5.22 -9.82
CA ARG A 93 -7.82 4.54 -9.83
C ARG A 93 -7.19 4.37 -8.45
N GLN A 94 -7.46 5.27 -7.52
CA GLN A 94 -6.93 5.19 -6.15
C GLN A 94 -7.65 4.16 -5.27
N TRP A 95 -8.82 3.65 -5.67
CA TRP A 95 -9.54 2.65 -4.90
C TRP A 95 -8.85 1.29 -4.98
N GLY A 96 -8.59 0.68 -3.83
CA GLY A 96 -7.88 -0.60 -3.76
C GLY A 96 -6.48 -0.56 -4.38
N ALA A 97 -5.81 0.58 -4.29
CA ALA A 97 -4.48 0.81 -4.85
C ALA A 97 -3.38 0.75 -3.77
N ASN A 98 -2.15 0.89 -4.21
CA ASN A 98 -1.02 1.25 -3.37
C ASN A 98 -0.88 2.77 -3.32
N ALA A 99 -0.52 3.33 -2.18
CA ALA A 99 -0.02 4.70 -2.05
C ALA A 99 1.47 4.66 -1.72
N LEU A 100 2.27 5.38 -2.50
CA LEU A 100 3.71 5.45 -2.38
C LEU A 100 4.12 6.75 -1.68
N TYR A 101 4.95 6.60 -0.67
CA TYR A 101 5.49 7.72 0.11
C TYR A 101 7.01 7.63 0.15
N ASP A 102 7.70 8.74 -0.06
CA ASP A 102 9.11 8.87 0.29
C ASP A 102 9.23 9.25 1.78
N ILE A 103 10.31 8.80 2.43
CA ILE A 103 10.65 9.20 3.78
C ILE A 103 11.70 10.29 3.68
N VAL A 104 11.29 11.53 3.93
CA VAL A 104 12.15 12.71 3.92
C VAL A 104 12.17 13.32 5.32
N ASP A 105 13.34 13.47 5.91
CA ASP A 105 13.52 14.00 7.28
C ASP A 105 12.61 13.30 8.31
N ARG A 106 12.46 11.96 8.16
CA ARG A 106 11.60 11.11 9.00
C ARG A 106 10.11 11.49 8.92
N ARG A 107 9.66 11.98 7.75
CA ARG A 107 8.28 12.30 7.41
C ARG A 107 7.88 11.59 6.13
N LEU A 108 6.60 11.27 6.02
CA LEU A 108 6.01 10.62 4.87
C LEU A 108 5.55 11.66 3.85
N GLU A 109 6.20 11.72 2.71
CA GLU A 109 5.83 12.58 1.60
C GLU A 109 5.14 11.76 0.50
N TYR A 110 3.86 12.03 0.26
CA TYR A 110 3.10 11.38 -0.80
C TYR A 110 3.73 11.63 -2.19
N ARG A 111 3.83 10.56 -2.99
CA ARG A 111 4.38 10.61 -4.34
C ARG A 111 3.36 10.24 -5.40
N ASN A 112 2.76 9.06 -5.33
CA ASN A 112 1.79 8.61 -6.32
C ASN A 112 1.02 7.38 -5.82
N HIS A 113 0.06 6.94 -6.63
CA HIS A 113 -0.58 5.64 -6.49
C HIS A 113 -0.08 4.67 -7.57
N TYR A 114 -0.04 3.38 -7.21
CA TYR A 114 0.08 2.30 -8.17
C TYR A 114 -1.12 1.36 -8.07
N LYS A 115 -1.71 1.02 -9.20
CA LYS A 115 -2.77 0.01 -9.33
C LYS A 115 -2.57 -0.76 -10.62
N LEU A 116 -3.12 -1.99 -10.66
CA LEU A 116 -3.13 -2.80 -11.88
C LEU A 116 -3.52 -1.94 -13.10
N PRO A 117 -2.71 -1.93 -14.17
CA PRO A 117 -2.97 -1.09 -15.34
C PRO A 117 -4.24 -1.51 -16.09
N ALA A 118 -4.49 -2.82 -16.19
CA ALA A 118 -5.62 -3.37 -16.90
C ALA A 118 -6.87 -3.43 -15.99
N PRO A 119 -7.99 -2.81 -16.39
CA PRO A 119 -9.26 -3.00 -15.69
C PRO A 119 -9.69 -4.47 -15.72
N GLN A 120 -10.32 -4.92 -14.65
CA GLN A 120 -10.86 -6.26 -14.50
C GLN A 120 -12.38 -6.28 -14.69
N SER A 121 -12.97 -7.46 -14.63
CA SER A 121 -14.41 -7.62 -14.78
C SER A 121 -15.20 -7.09 -13.57
N GLU A 122 -16.53 -7.07 -13.72
CA GLU A 122 -17.46 -6.62 -12.66
C GLU A 122 -17.50 -7.56 -11.45
N THR A 123 -17.02 -8.78 -11.61
CA THR A 123 -17.10 -9.84 -10.59
C THR A 123 -15.78 -10.15 -9.92
N GLU A 124 -14.66 -9.71 -10.50
CA GLU A 124 -13.34 -9.97 -9.97
C GLU A 124 -12.93 -8.96 -8.91
N ASN A 125 -12.48 -9.46 -7.78
CA ASN A 125 -11.78 -8.64 -6.81
C ASN A 125 -10.32 -8.49 -7.22
N CYS A 126 -9.81 -7.28 -7.21
CA CYS A 126 -8.46 -6.97 -7.63
C CYS A 126 -7.89 -5.75 -6.89
N VAL A 127 -8.17 -5.68 -5.60
CA VAL A 127 -7.54 -4.68 -4.73
C VAL A 127 -6.13 -5.10 -4.34
N ALA A 128 -5.32 -4.12 -3.96
CA ALA A 128 -3.97 -4.36 -3.46
C ALA A 128 -4.00 -5.22 -2.20
N HIS A 129 -3.15 -6.22 -2.16
CA HIS A 129 -2.92 -7.07 -1.00
C HIS A 129 -1.44 -7.08 -0.64
N ASN A 130 -0.93 -8.17 -0.05
CA ASN A 130 0.46 -8.24 0.37
C ASN A 130 1.42 -8.28 -0.84
N GLY A 131 2.54 -7.62 -0.69
CA GLY A 131 3.64 -7.64 -1.64
C GLY A 131 4.97 -7.94 -0.95
N SER A 132 5.93 -8.38 -1.75
CA SER A 132 7.30 -8.64 -1.32
C SER A 132 8.27 -7.95 -2.26
N LEU A 133 9.33 -7.39 -1.69
CA LEU A 133 10.38 -6.74 -2.47
C LEU A 133 11.27 -7.78 -3.16
N VAL A 134 11.70 -7.45 -4.36
CA VAL A 134 12.75 -8.18 -5.08
C VAL A 134 14.08 -7.48 -4.77
N PRO A 135 15.08 -8.18 -4.24
CA PRO A 135 16.36 -7.58 -3.85
C PRO A 135 17.25 -7.32 -5.08
N VAL A 136 16.93 -6.30 -5.85
CA VAL A 136 17.72 -5.87 -7.02
C VAL A 136 18.48 -4.61 -6.63
N PRO A 137 19.83 -4.62 -6.64
CA PRO A 137 20.61 -3.43 -6.30
C PRO A 137 20.24 -2.22 -7.15
N GLY A 138 19.96 -1.08 -6.49
CA GLY A 138 19.64 0.18 -7.13
C GLY A 138 18.24 0.25 -7.78
N ARG A 139 17.37 -0.74 -7.52
CA ARG A 139 15.98 -0.74 -7.99
C ARG A 139 15.02 -1.14 -6.88
N ASP A 140 13.87 -0.49 -6.85
CA ASP A 140 12.76 -0.83 -5.99
C ASP A 140 11.69 -1.57 -6.81
N ILE A 141 11.68 -2.89 -6.67
CA ILE A 141 10.75 -3.76 -7.40
C ILE A 141 9.93 -4.54 -6.39
N MET A 142 8.61 -4.56 -6.57
CA MET A 142 7.69 -5.34 -5.75
C MET A 142 6.96 -6.37 -6.60
N VAL A 143 6.84 -7.58 -6.06
CA VAL A 143 5.89 -8.62 -6.51
C VAL A 143 4.69 -8.58 -5.58
N GLN A 144 3.50 -8.37 -6.09
CA GLN A 144 2.30 -8.16 -5.28
C GLN A 144 1.12 -8.98 -5.75
N ALA A 145 0.36 -9.49 -4.79
CA ALA A 145 -0.91 -10.15 -5.02
C ALA A 145 -2.06 -9.14 -5.15
N TRP A 146 -2.98 -9.38 -6.08
CA TRP A 146 -4.16 -8.57 -6.35
C TRP A 146 -5.43 -9.40 -6.37
N TYR A 147 -5.53 -10.40 -5.47
CA TYR A 147 -6.64 -11.34 -5.44
C TYR A 147 -6.89 -12.00 -6.81
N GLN A 148 -8.10 -11.87 -7.36
CA GLN A 148 -8.45 -12.42 -8.67
C GLN A 148 -7.77 -11.69 -9.84
N GLY A 149 -7.31 -10.45 -9.64
CA GLY A 149 -6.44 -9.75 -10.59
C GLY A 149 -5.02 -10.32 -10.69
N GLY A 150 -4.73 -11.41 -9.96
CA GLY A 150 -3.51 -12.17 -10.09
C GLY A 150 -2.30 -11.55 -9.38
N ILE A 151 -1.17 -11.55 -10.06
CA ILE A 151 0.11 -11.04 -9.56
C ILE A 151 0.60 -9.94 -10.50
N SER A 152 1.03 -8.83 -9.92
CA SER A 152 1.74 -7.77 -10.63
C SER A 152 3.15 -7.63 -10.07
N VAL A 153 4.12 -7.41 -10.97
CA VAL A 153 5.48 -7.02 -10.64
C VAL A 153 5.67 -5.61 -11.15
N PHE A 154 5.97 -4.67 -10.26
CA PHE A 154 6.11 -3.28 -10.63
C PHE A 154 7.38 -2.66 -10.07
N ASP A 155 7.91 -1.71 -10.83
CA ASP A 155 9.05 -0.88 -10.46
C ASP A 155 8.54 0.45 -9.90
N PHE A 156 9.05 0.83 -8.73
CA PHE A 156 8.77 2.10 -8.06
C PHE A 156 10.07 2.80 -7.63
N THR A 157 11.16 2.51 -8.33
CA THR A 157 12.45 3.20 -8.11
C THR A 157 12.26 4.72 -8.20
N ASP A 158 11.48 5.18 -9.18
CA ASP A 158 10.88 6.51 -9.17
C ASP A 158 9.46 6.39 -8.58
N SER A 159 9.32 6.73 -7.30
CA SER A 159 8.04 6.64 -6.57
C SER A 159 6.96 7.56 -7.13
N ALA A 160 7.32 8.59 -7.90
CA ALA A 160 6.38 9.46 -8.60
C ALA A 160 5.84 8.84 -9.90
N ASN A 161 6.54 7.87 -10.49
CA ASN A 161 6.19 7.24 -11.75
C ASN A 161 6.29 5.71 -11.69
N PRO A 162 5.56 5.02 -10.78
CA PRO A 162 5.59 3.57 -10.71
C PRO A 162 4.98 2.94 -11.96
N PHE A 163 5.52 1.80 -12.42
CA PHE A 163 5.01 1.12 -13.60
C PHE A 163 5.14 -0.40 -13.51
N GLU A 164 4.20 -1.12 -14.13
CA GLU A 164 4.24 -2.58 -14.23
C GLU A 164 5.33 -3.03 -15.18
N ILE A 165 6.10 -4.05 -14.77
CA ILE A 165 7.13 -4.68 -15.59
C ILE A 165 6.80 -6.13 -15.97
N ALA A 166 5.94 -6.79 -15.19
CA ALA A 166 5.43 -8.12 -15.49
C ALA A 166 4.12 -8.37 -14.72
N TYR A 167 3.33 -9.30 -15.20
CA TYR A 167 2.12 -9.76 -14.53
C TYR A 167 1.83 -11.23 -14.83
N PHE A 168 1.00 -11.82 -13.98
CA PHE A 168 0.38 -13.12 -14.22
C PHE A 168 -1.06 -13.07 -13.73
N ASP A 169 -1.99 -13.22 -14.65
CA ASP A 169 -3.41 -13.30 -14.39
C ASP A 169 -3.99 -14.48 -15.18
N ARG A 170 -4.85 -15.27 -14.53
CA ARG A 170 -5.48 -16.44 -15.14
C ARG A 170 -6.82 -16.11 -15.80
N GLY A 171 -7.27 -14.86 -15.61
CA GLY A 171 -8.61 -14.41 -15.97
C GLY A 171 -9.68 -14.88 -14.99
N PRO A 172 -10.94 -14.52 -15.26
CA PRO A 172 -12.09 -14.83 -14.41
C PRO A 172 -12.37 -16.32 -14.30
#